data_00051912793d96fd2ac4bd24e0f7fe8a
#
_entry.id   00051912793d96fd2ac4bd24e0f7fe8a
#
_cell.length_a   1.000
_cell.length_b   1.000
_cell.length_c   1.000
_cell.angle_alpha   90.00
_cell.angle_beta   90.00
_cell.angle_gamma   90.00
#
_symmetry.space_group_name_H-M   'P 1'
#
loop_
_entity.id
_entity.type
_entity.pdbx_description
1 polymer ?
#
loop_
_entity_poly.entity_id
_entity_poly.type
_entity_poly.pdbx_seq_one_letter_code
_entity_poly.pdbx_strand_id
1 'polypeptide(L)'
;MELIKVSANSRTSAVAGAIAGVIREHKRVNVQAIGAGAVNQAVKALVLATGYLRNDGIEICCVPEFVDVEIEDKVRTAIKMVVEYRILEPETPAAEAATPEDTDI
;
A
#
# COMPACT_ATOMS: atom_id res chain seq x y z
N MET A 1 2.26 8.85 -13.43
CA MET A 1 1.71 7.99 -12.37
C MET A 1 1.61 8.77 -11.08
N GLU A 2 0.51 8.62 -10.38
CA GLU A 2 0.30 9.32 -9.13
C GLU A 2 1.26 8.87 -8.04
N LEU A 3 1.77 9.81 -7.28
CA LEU A 3 2.66 9.57 -6.16
C LEU A 3 2.08 10.18 -4.88
N ILE A 4 1.94 9.37 -3.86
CA ILE A 4 1.53 9.80 -2.53
C ILE A 4 2.74 9.68 -1.62
N LYS A 5 3.16 10.79 -1.02
CA LYS A 5 4.26 10.81 -0.06
C LYS A 5 3.68 10.76 1.36
N VAL A 6 4.18 9.83 2.15
CA VAL A 6 3.72 9.61 3.52
C VAL A 6 4.84 9.93 4.49
N SER A 7 4.51 10.63 5.56
CA SER A 7 5.45 10.92 6.65
C SER A 7 5.00 10.21 7.94
N ALA A 8 5.88 10.20 8.94
CA ALA A 8 5.54 9.65 10.24
C ALA A 8 4.35 10.35 10.89
N ASN A 9 4.09 11.59 10.51
CA ASN A 9 2.99 12.41 11.03
C ASN A 9 1.75 12.41 10.15
N SER A 10 1.76 11.71 9.03
CA SER A 10 0.60 11.62 8.16
C SER A 10 -0.56 10.91 8.86
N ARG A 11 -1.76 11.41 8.63
CA ARG A 11 -2.97 10.78 9.17
C ARG A 11 -3.33 9.59 8.30
N THR A 12 -3.39 8.42 8.89
CA THR A 12 -3.65 7.16 8.15
C THR A 12 -4.97 7.19 7.39
N SER A 13 -6.02 7.75 8.00
CA SER A 13 -7.33 7.85 7.33
C SER A 13 -7.30 8.76 6.10
N ALA A 14 -6.57 9.87 6.18
CA ALA A 14 -6.43 10.78 5.06
C ALA A 14 -5.62 10.16 3.92
N VAL A 15 -4.53 9.49 4.26
CA VAL A 15 -3.71 8.77 3.28
C VAL A 15 -4.52 7.65 2.62
N ALA A 16 -5.26 6.89 3.41
CA ALA A 16 -6.10 5.81 2.91
C ALA A 16 -7.16 6.32 1.93
N GLY A 17 -7.80 7.45 2.25
CA GLY A 17 -8.75 8.09 1.35
C GLY A 17 -8.12 8.51 0.02
N ALA A 18 -6.91 9.07 0.09
CA ALA A 18 -6.15 9.45 -1.10
C ALA A 18 -5.80 8.23 -1.96
N ILE A 19 -5.31 7.16 -1.33
CA ILE A 19 -4.99 5.90 -2.04
C ILE A 19 -6.24 5.36 -2.74
N ALA A 20 -7.34 5.24 -2.01
CA ALA A 20 -8.57 4.71 -2.58
C ALA A 20 -9.08 5.57 -3.74
N GLY A 21 -9.02 6.89 -3.62
CA GLY A 21 -9.42 7.80 -4.68
C GLY A 21 -8.59 7.63 -5.95
N VAL A 22 -7.28 7.55 -5.81
CA VAL A 22 -6.38 7.37 -6.96
C VAL A 22 -6.60 5.99 -7.60
N ILE A 23 -6.74 4.94 -6.81
CA ILE A 23 -6.98 3.58 -7.33
C ILE A 23 -8.29 3.52 -8.12
N ARG A 24 -9.36 4.14 -7.62
CA ARG A 24 -10.64 4.19 -8.34
C ARG A 24 -10.52 4.87 -9.69
N GLU A 25 -9.71 5.90 -9.78
CA GLU A 25 -9.57 6.72 -10.98
C GLU A 25 -8.48 6.22 -11.92
N HIS A 26 -7.31 5.87 -11.39
CA HIS A 26 -6.12 5.54 -12.19
C HIS A 26 -5.70 4.07 -12.13
N LYS A 27 -6.29 3.28 -11.25
CA LYS A 27 -6.02 1.85 -11.06
C LYS A 27 -4.62 1.51 -10.54
N ARG A 28 -3.81 2.52 -10.29
CA ARG A 28 -2.45 2.34 -9.82
C ARG A 28 -1.98 3.60 -9.08
N VAL A 29 -1.17 3.40 -8.04
CA VAL A 29 -0.58 4.50 -7.30
C VAL A 29 0.74 4.06 -6.69
N ASN A 30 1.71 4.97 -6.63
CA ASN A 30 2.93 4.77 -5.87
C ASN A 30 2.80 5.46 -4.52
N VAL A 31 3.11 4.74 -3.46
CA VAL A 31 3.14 5.27 -2.11
C VAL A 31 4.58 5.23 -1.61
N GLN A 32 5.13 6.39 -1.27
CA GLN A 32 6.54 6.53 -0.90
C GLN A 32 6.66 6.97 0.56
N ALA A 33 7.55 6.30 1.27
CA ALA A 33 7.81 6.60 2.68
C ALA A 33 9.30 6.49 2.99
N ILE A 34 9.81 7.45 3.76
CA ILE A 34 11.18 7.47 4.23
C ILE A 34 11.16 7.31 5.75
N GLY A 35 11.84 6.27 6.23
CA GLY A 35 11.94 5.97 7.65
C GLY A 35 10.83 5.07 8.18
N ALA A 36 11.11 4.41 9.30
CA ALA A 36 10.23 3.39 9.87
C ALA A 36 8.85 3.92 10.24
N GLY A 37 8.77 5.10 10.82
CA GLY A 37 7.49 5.71 11.19
C GLY A 37 6.59 6.00 9.99
N ALA A 38 7.19 6.50 8.91
CA ALA A 38 6.46 6.78 7.66
C ALA A 38 5.98 5.48 7.01
N VAL A 39 6.83 4.46 6.97
CA VAL A 39 6.47 3.15 6.42
C VAL A 39 5.32 2.53 7.20
N ASN A 40 5.37 2.62 8.53
CA ASN A 40 4.29 2.12 9.38
C ASN A 40 2.94 2.82 9.07
N GLN A 41 2.96 4.14 8.92
CA GLN A 41 1.76 4.89 8.56
C GLN A 41 1.25 4.52 7.17
N ALA A 42 2.15 4.31 6.22
CA ALA A 42 1.77 3.90 4.87
C ALA A 42 1.11 2.52 4.85
N VAL A 43 1.66 1.56 5.59
CA VAL A 43 1.08 0.21 5.68
C VAL A 43 -0.31 0.25 6.32
N LYS A 44 -0.47 0.99 7.41
CA LYS A 44 -1.78 1.16 8.05
C LYS A 44 -2.80 1.79 7.09
N ALA A 45 -2.37 2.80 6.33
CA ALA A 45 -3.23 3.43 5.34
C ALA A 45 -3.66 2.45 4.24
N LEU A 46 -2.75 1.58 3.80
CA LEU A 46 -3.08 0.55 2.83
C LEU A 46 -4.12 -0.44 3.37
N VAL A 47 -4.03 -0.80 4.64
CA VAL A 47 -5.03 -1.67 5.28
C VAL A 47 -6.41 -1.01 5.26
N LEU A 48 -6.48 0.28 5.63
CA LEU A 48 -7.74 1.02 5.59
C LEU A 48 -8.28 1.16 4.15
N ALA A 49 -7.41 1.50 3.20
CA ALA A 49 -7.78 1.62 1.80
C ALA A 49 -8.33 0.30 1.24
N THR A 50 -7.74 -0.83 1.63
CA THR A 50 -8.22 -2.15 1.25
C THR A 50 -9.68 -2.34 1.67
N GLY A 51 -10.02 -1.94 2.89
CA GLY A 51 -11.40 -2.00 3.37
C GLY A 51 -12.35 -1.13 2.56
N TYR A 52 -11.96 0.11 2.27
CA TYR A 52 -12.78 1.03 1.48
C TYR A 52 -13.05 0.49 0.07
N LEU A 53 -12.03 -0.07 -0.56
CA LEU A 53 -12.10 -0.52 -1.95
C LEU A 53 -12.86 -1.85 -2.10
N ARG A 54 -12.85 -2.70 -1.09
CA ARG A 54 -13.62 -3.95 -1.13
C ARG A 54 -15.12 -3.73 -1.29
N ASN A 55 -15.63 -2.64 -0.76
CA ASN A 55 -17.03 -2.27 -0.95
C ASN A 55 -17.37 -2.03 -2.42
N ASP A 56 -16.38 -1.69 -3.22
CA ASP A 56 -16.52 -1.46 -4.67
C ASP A 56 -16.14 -2.70 -5.49
N GLY A 57 -15.86 -3.83 -4.84
CA GLY A 57 -15.41 -5.04 -5.52
C GLY A 57 -13.97 -4.97 -6.01
N ILE A 58 -13.17 -4.08 -5.43
CA ILE A 58 -11.80 -3.85 -5.83
C ILE A 58 -10.86 -4.41 -4.79
N GLU A 59 -9.86 -5.16 -5.24
CA GLU A 59 -8.74 -5.56 -4.43
C GLU A 59 -7.49 -4.84 -4.89
N ILE A 60 -6.62 -4.51 -3.96
CA ILE A 60 -5.30 -3.95 -4.27
C ILE A 60 -4.22 -4.91 -3.84
N CYS A 61 -3.13 -4.90 -4.59
CA CYS A 61 -1.92 -5.60 -4.24
C CYS A 61 -0.77 -4.59 -4.25
N CYS A 62 0.24 -4.86 -3.46
CA CYS A 62 1.35 -3.95 -3.25
C CYS A 62 2.67 -4.68 -3.44
N VAL A 63 3.56 -4.09 -4.25
CA VAL A 63 4.93 -4.55 -4.38
C VAL A 63 5.84 -3.49 -3.79
N PRO A 64 6.49 -3.76 -2.66
CA PRO A 64 7.44 -2.81 -2.08
C PRO A 64 8.79 -2.91 -2.76
N GLU A 65 9.45 -1.78 -2.90
CA GLU A 65 10.81 -1.72 -3.44
C GLU A 65 11.57 -0.55 -2.83
N PHE A 66 12.89 -0.64 -2.83
CA PHE A 66 13.73 0.49 -2.46
C PHE A 66 13.82 1.49 -3.61
N VAL A 67 13.90 2.75 -3.26
CA VAL A 67 14.15 3.82 -4.22
C VAL A 67 15.01 4.89 -3.56
N ASP A 68 15.96 5.43 -4.30
CA ASP A 68 16.75 6.56 -3.82
C ASP A 68 16.03 7.85 -4.15
N VAL A 69 15.93 8.71 -3.15
CA VAL A 69 15.28 10.02 -3.27
C VAL A 69 16.26 11.08 -2.88
N GLU A 70 16.42 12.10 -3.71
CA GLU A 70 17.25 13.25 -3.40
C GLU A 70 16.44 14.30 -2.66
N ILE A 71 16.89 14.64 -1.46
CA ILE A 71 16.27 15.67 -0.63
C ILE A 71 17.38 16.59 -0.13
N GLU A 72 17.30 17.88 -0.46
CA GLU A 72 18.26 18.89 -0.03
C GLU A 72 19.71 18.46 -0.29
N ASP A 73 19.99 18.05 -1.52
CA ASP A 73 21.30 17.57 -1.97
C ASP A 73 21.82 16.31 -1.29
N LYS A 74 20.95 15.63 -0.56
CA LYS A 74 21.28 14.33 0.07
C LYS A 74 20.43 13.24 -0.52
N VAL A 75 21.03 12.08 -0.77
CA VAL A 75 20.33 10.89 -1.22
C VAL A 75 19.84 10.13 0.00
N ARG A 76 18.53 9.87 0.04
CA ARG A 76 17.88 9.07 1.07
C ARG A 76 17.26 7.84 0.44
N THR A 77 17.38 6.72 1.10
CA THR A 77 16.69 5.50 0.66
C THR A 77 15.26 5.50 1.21
N ALA A 78 14.31 5.41 0.30
CA ALA A 78 12.90 5.32 0.62
C ALA A 78 12.36 3.93 0.30
N ILE A 79 11.20 3.63 0.85
CA ILE A 79 10.38 2.51 0.42
C ILE A 79 9.30 3.07 -0.50
N LYS A 80 9.23 2.54 -1.70
CA LYS A 80 8.15 2.82 -2.64
C LYS A 80 7.26 1.59 -2.73
N MET A 81 5.99 1.75 -2.41
CA MET A 81 4.99 0.71 -2.54
C MET A 81 4.22 0.94 -3.82
N VAL A 82 4.39 0.04 -4.78
CA VAL A 82 3.65 0.07 -6.03
C VAL A 82 2.33 -0.64 -5.78
N VAL A 83 1.25 0.13 -5.75
CA VAL A 83 -0.08 -0.38 -5.43
C VAL A 83 -0.87 -0.50 -6.72
N GLU A 84 -1.38 -1.68 -6.99
CA GLU A 84 -2.12 -1.97 -8.20
C GLU A 84 -3.50 -2.52 -7.90
N TYR A 85 -4.41 -2.16 -8.76
CA TYR A 85 -5.79 -2.57 -8.75
C TYR A 85 -5.92 -3.95 -9.37
N ARG A 86 -6.77 -4.79 -8.77
CA ARG A 86 -7.30 -5.95 -9.45
C ARG A 86 -8.75 -6.18 -9.01
N ILE A 87 -9.55 -6.68 -9.92
CA ILE A 87 -10.94 -6.99 -9.62
C ILE A 87 -10.98 -8.26 -8.77
N LEU A 88 -11.79 -8.22 -7.69
CA LEU A 88 -12.02 -9.41 -6.89
C LEU A 88 -12.76 -10.45 -7.72
N GLU A 89 -12.13 -11.60 -7.89
CA GLU A 89 -12.78 -12.75 -8.53
C GLU A 89 -13.62 -13.50 -7.51
N PRO A 90 -14.71 -14.16 -7.95
CA PRO A 90 -15.46 -15.04 -7.07
C PRO A 90 -14.52 -16.08 -6.51
N GLU A 91 -14.60 -16.33 -5.20
CA GLU A 91 -13.80 -17.37 -4.58
C GLU A 91 -14.06 -18.71 -5.23
N THR A 92 -13.02 -19.26 -5.84
CA THR A 92 -13.02 -20.67 -6.12
C THR A 92 -12.85 -21.37 -4.77
N PRO A 93 -13.70 -22.35 -4.40
CA PRO A 93 -13.48 -23.10 -3.19
C PRO A 93 -12.10 -23.72 -3.28
N ALA A 94 -11.14 -23.06 -2.69
CA ALA A 94 -9.82 -23.64 -2.56
C ALA A 94 -9.92 -24.81 -1.61
N ALA A 95 -9.25 -25.90 -1.95
CA ALA A 95 -8.93 -26.90 -0.95
C ALA A 95 -8.34 -26.14 0.24
N GLU A 96 -8.85 -26.40 1.45
CA GLU A 96 -8.33 -25.73 2.63
C GLU A 96 -6.82 -25.83 2.64
N ALA A 97 -6.19 -24.68 2.56
CA ALA A 97 -4.75 -24.63 2.73
C ALA A 97 -4.43 -25.14 4.13
N ALA A 98 -3.53 -26.08 4.21
CA ALA A 98 -3.01 -26.51 5.50
C ALA A 98 -2.51 -25.28 6.25
N THR A 99 -2.87 -25.15 7.51
CA THR A 99 -2.36 -24.05 8.34
C THR A 99 -0.85 -24.15 8.38
N PRO A 100 -0.12 -23.13 7.88
CA PRO A 100 1.32 -23.17 7.93
C PRO A 100 1.79 -23.16 9.37
N GLU A 101 2.89 -23.86 9.63
CA GLU A 101 3.54 -23.76 10.93
C GLU A 101 4.00 -22.34 11.17
N ASP A 102 3.78 -21.84 12.36
CA ASP A 102 4.31 -20.55 12.76
C ASP A 102 5.83 -20.58 12.70
N THR A 103 6.40 -19.64 11.98
CA THR A 103 7.84 -19.45 11.94
C THR A 103 8.17 -18.15 12.65
N ASP A 104 8.90 -18.27 13.72
CA ASP A 104 9.36 -17.14 14.51
C ASP A 104 10.78 -16.79 14.08
N ILE A 105 10.97 -15.61 13.54
CA ILE A 105 12.27 -15.17 13.04
C ILE A 105 12.85 -14.08 13.92
#